data_01205f5336a74b950859581da96d19cd
#
_entry.id   01205f5336a74b950859581da96d19cd
#
_cell.length_a   1.000
_cell.length_b   1.000
_cell.length_c   1.000
_cell.angle_alpha   90.00
_cell.angle_beta   90.00
_cell.angle_gamma   90.00
#
_symmetry.space_group_name_H-M   'P 1'
#
loop_
_entity.id
_entity.type
_entity.pdbx_description
1 polymer ?
#
loop_
_entity_poly.entity_id
_entity_poly.type
_entity_poly.pdbx_seq_one_letter_code
_entity_poly.pdbx_strand_id
1 'polypeptide(L)'
;PAAVEKLGAPQKTIVVGNPVRPEVFTQAKNRDAIRAQLGAGDRTVILSFGGSLGARRVNEVVGDLCAWEQHEHKPVLHLHATGQYGVQLFKDLEQQKGFAEGDSLVVKEYINNMPELLAAADLVISRAGALTLAELEAVGRAAVLIPSPNVAENHQYYNAMELQKAGAAVVIEEKDLTGEKLVQTVSEMLTQPGKLAEMGRNARSLSVD
;
A
#
# COMPACT_ATOMS: atom_id res chain seq x y z
N PRO A 1 12.15 -17.22 7.88
CA PRO A 1 12.36 -18.64 8.26
C PRO A 1 12.96 -19.45 7.11
N ALA A 2 12.36 -19.45 5.90
CA ALA A 2 12.88 -20.22 4.75
C ALA A 2 14.29 -19.84 4.31
N ALA A 3 14.74 -18.61 4.54
CA ALA A 3 16.09 -18.16 4.24
C ALA A 3 17.14 -18.78 5.20
N VAL A 4 16.76 -19.06 6.44
CA VAL A 4 17.65 -19.64 7.47
C VAL A 4 18.08 -21.05 7.08
N GLU A 5 17.15 -21.85 6.53
CA GLU A 5 17.44 -23.21 6.07
C GLU A 5 18.42 -23.22 4.89
N LYS A 6 18.33 -22.22 4.00
CA LYS A 6 19.21 -22.07 2.84
C LYS A 6 20.64 -21.64 3.20
N LEU A 7 20.84 -21.00 4.37
CA LEU A 7 22.16 -20.54 4.81
C LEU A 7 23.08 -21.66 5.34
N GLY A 8 22.57 -22.88 5.49
CA GLY A 8 23.37 -24.04 5.91
C GLY A 8 23.95 -23.98 7.33
N ALA A 9 23.63 -22.96 8.12
CA ALA A 9 24.07 -22.77 9.49
C ALA A 9 22.94 -22.25 10.41
N PRO A 10 21.83 -22.98 10.55
CA PRO A 10 20.65 -22.50 11.29
C PRO A 10 20.95 -22.20 12.76
N GLN A 11 21.89 -22.91 13.37
CA GLN A 11 22.28 -22.74 14.77
C GLN A 11 23.09 -21.46 15.06
N LYS A 12 23.59 -20.79 14.00
CA LYS A 12 24.35 -19.52 14.08
C LYS A 12 23.58 -18.35 13.51
N THR A 13 22.33 -18.57 13.11
CA THR A 13 21.51 -17.56 12.43
C THR A 13 20.45 -17.03 13.38
N ILE A 14 20.44 -15.72 13.57
CA ILE A 14 19.37 -15.00 14.29
C ILE A 14 18.51 -14.29 13.23
N VAL A 15 17.22 -14.55 13.24
CA VAL A 15 16.27 -13.80 12.39
C VAL A 15 15.97 -12.48 13.07
N VAL A 16 16.46 -11.40 12.47
CA VAL A 16 16.16 -10.03 12.87
C VAL A 16 15.29 -9.43 11.78
N GLY A 17 14.11 -9.08 11.89
CA GLY A 17 13.27 -8.47 10.85
C GLY A 17 13.99 -7.35 10.06
N ASN A 18 13.33 -6.77 9.07
CA ASN A 18 13.84 -5.57 8.42
C ASN A 18 13.80 -4.39 9.40
N PRO A 19 14.78 -3.47 9.38
CA PRO A 19 14.76 -2.30 10.24
C PRO A 19 13.59 -1.39 9.87
N VAL A 20 12.67 -1.22 10.79
CA VAL A 20 11.55 -0.27 10.67
C VAL A 20 11.92 1.03 11.36
N ARG A 21 11.65 2.15 10.71
CA ARG A 21 11.93 3.48 11.28
C ARG A 21 11.15 3.69 12.58
N PRO A 22 11.77 4.18 13.67
CA PRO A 22 11.09 4.40 14.95
C PRO A 22 9.84 5.29 14.85
N GLU A 23 9.85 6.23 13.90
CA GLU A 23 8.73 7.14 13.62
C GLU A 23 7.46 6.38 13.22
N VAL A 24 7.58 5.24 12.54
CA VAL A 24 6.44 4.41 12.14
C VAL A 24 5.65 3.94 13.36
N PHE A 25 6.35 3.47 14.40
CA PHE A 25 5.70 3.05 15.65
C PHE A 25 5.12 4.21 16.44
N THR A 26 5.80 5.36 16.43
CA THR A 26 5.31 6.58 17.10
C THR A 26 4.05 7.09 16.45
N GLN A 27 4.03 7.21 15.13
CA GLN A 27 2.88 7.72 14.39
C GLN A 27 1.70 6.76 14.39
N ALA A 28 1.92 5.46 14.49
CA ALA A 28 0.85 4.48 14.63
C ALA A 28 -0.06 4.76 15.85
N LYS A 29 0.48 5.36 16.90
CA LYS A 29 -0.26 5.77 18.12
C LYS A 29 -1.03 7.08 17.94
N ASN A 30 -0.69 7.88 16.93
CA ASN A 30 -1.26 9.20 16.67
C ASN A 30 -2.32 9.18 15.55
N ARG A 31 -2.79 7.99 15.15
CA ARG A 31 -3.67 7.78 14.00
C ARG A 31 -4.84 8.77 13.94
N ASP A 32 -5.60 8.91 15.02
CA ASP A 32 -6.81 9.74 15.04
C ASP A 32 -6.50 11.21 14.84
N ALA A 33 -5.42 11.71 15.47
CA ALA A 33 -4.96 13.08 15.29
C ALA A 33 -4.50 13.33 13.84
N ILE A 34 -3.78 12.39 13.23
CA ILE A 34 -3.34 12.50 11.84
C ILE A 34 -4.54 12.48 10.89
N ARG A 35 -5.52 11.60 11.11
CA ARG A 35 -6.76 11.56 10.32
C ARG A 35 -7.55 12.86 10.42
N ALA A 36 -7.63 13.44 11.60
CA ALA A 36 -8.27 14.75 11.80
C ALA A 36 -7.55 15.87 11.03
N GLN A 37 -6.21 15.91 11.05
CA GLN A 37 -5.41 16.85 10.27
C GLN A 37 -5.58 16.69 8.76
N LEU A 38 -5.76 15.47 8.29
CA LEU A 38 -6.03 15.17 6.87
C LEU A 38 -7.49 15.46 6.47
N GLY A 39 -8.36 15.82 7.43
CA GLY A 39 -9.79 15.99 7.16
C GLY A 39 -10.48 14.70 6.73
N ALA A 40 -9.95 13.54 7.12
CA ALA A 40 -10.45 12.24 6.66
C ALA A 40 -11.87 11.95 7.15
N GLY A 41 -12.25 12.40 8.35
CA GLY A 41 -13.54 12.05 8.95
C GLY A 41 -13.74 10.54 9.00
N ASP A 42 -14.94 10.09 8.63
CA ASP A 42 -15.29 8.67 8.59
C ASP A 42 -14.91 7.98 7.26
N ARG A 43 -14.30 8.72 6.33
CA ARG A 43 -13.90 8.17 5.04
C ARG A 43 -12.80 7.12 5.19
N THR A 44 -12.83 6.10 4.35
CA THR A 44 -11.70 5.18 4.22
C THR A 44 -10.49 5.92 3.64
N VAL A 45 -9.34 5.84 4.29
CA VAL A 45 -8.09 6.43 3.79
C VAL A 45 -7.33 5.38 2.99
N ILE A 46 -7.15 5.63 1.71
CA ILE A 46 -6.35 4.81 0.79
C ILE A 46 -5.03 5.53 0.53
N LEU A 47 -3.92 4.82 0.70
CA LEU A 47 -2.59 5.31 0.38
C LEU A 47 -1.99 4.47 -0.75
N SER A 48 -1.60 5.09 -1.85
CA SER A 48 -1.01 4.36 -2.98
C SER A 48 0.31 4.96 -3.46
N PHE A 49 1.28 4.10 -3.80
CA PHE A 49 2.58 4.53 -4.31
C PHE A 49 3.34 3.40 -5.02
N GLY A 50 4.18 3.76 -5.98
CA GLY A 50 5.01 2.84 -6.75
C GLY A 50 6.50 2.84 -6.37
N GLY A 51 6.88 3.53 -5.27
CA GLY A 51 8.26 3.80 -4.90
C GLY A 51 8.73 5.21 -5.30
N SER A 52 9.95 5.61 -4.93
CA SER A 52 10.47 6.99 -5.11
C SER A 52 10.55 7.44 -6.57
N LEU A 53 10.89 6.55 -7.48
CA LEU A 53 10.93 6.84 -8.92
C LEU A 53 9.53 6.74 -9.56
N GLY A 54 8.60 6.10 -8.88
CA GLY A 54 7.30 5.73 -9.40
C GLY A 54 7.31 4.39 -10.16
N ALA A 55 6.14 3.88 -10.44
CA ALA A 55 5.93 2.70 -11.26
C ALA A 55 4.80 2.99 -12.24
N ARG A 56 5.14 3.09 -13.52
CA ARG A 56 4.19 3.50 -14.57
C ARG A 56 2.88 2.69 -14.49
N ARG A 57 3.00 1.36 -14.44
CA ARG A 57 1.82 0.48 -14.39
C ARG A 57 0.96 0.69 -13.15
N VAL A 58 1.58 0.94 -11.99
CA VAL A 58 0.84 1.28 -10.76
C VAL A 58 0.09 2.60 -10.93
N ASN A 59 0.75 3.64 -11.45
CA ASN A 59 0.10 4.93 -11.69
C ASN A 59 -1.09 4.82 -12.66
N GLU A 60 -0.96 4.03 -13.74
CA GLU A 60 -2.03 3.81 -14.72
C GLU A 60 -3.29 3.22 -14.07
N VAL A 61 -3.13 2.13 -13.31
CA VAL A 61 -4.28 1.45 -12.69
C VAL A 61 -4.83 2.19 -11.46
N VAL A 62 -3.98 2.95 -10.76
CA VAL A 62 -4.45 3.85 -9.68
C VAL A 62 -5.26 5.00 -10.28
N GLY A 63 -4.90 5.50 -11.47
CA GLY A 63 -5.75 6.46 -12.20
C GLY A 63 -7.14 5.89 -12.53
N ASP A 64 -7.25 4.61 -12.91
CA ASP A 64 -8.56 3.94 -13.08
C ASP A 64 -9.34 3.86 -11.76
N LEU A 65 -8.64 3.55 -10.67
CA LEU A 65 -9.25 3.48 -9.34
C LEU A 65 -9.76 4.86 -8.87
N CYS A 66 -8.97 5.92 -9.01
CA CYS A 66 -9.37 7.28 -8.66
C CYS A 66 -10.59 7.76 -9.47
N ALA A 67 -10.63 7.45 -10.76
CA ALA A 67 -11.79 7.75 -11.61
C ALA A 67 -13.04 7.02 -11.10
N TRP A 68 -12.95 5.73 -10.80
CA TRP A 68 -14.06 4.97 -10.23
C TRP A 68 -14.49 5.52 -8.86
N GLU A 69 -13.55 5.83 -7.97
CA GLU A 69 -13.86 6.39 -6.66
C GLU A 69 -14.67 7.68 -6.74
N GLN A 70 -14.31 8.58 -7.64
CA GLN A 70 -15.00 9.85 -7.81
C GLN A 70 -16.33 9.71 -8.57
N HIS A 71 -16.37 8.96 -9.68
CA HIS A 71 -17.59 8.76 -10.45
C HIS A 71 -18.68 8.04 -9.64
N GLU A 72 -18.29 7.11 -8.78
CA GLU A 72 -19.19 6.38 -7.89
C GLU A 72 -19.40 7.05 -6.52
N HIS A 73 -18.87 8.26 -6.33
CA HIS A 73 -18.95 9.01 -5.07
C HIS A 73 -18.58 8.18 -3.83
N LYS A 74 -17.51 7.40 -3.92
CA LYS A 74 -17.08 6.56 -2.80
C LYS A 74 -16.62 7.41 -1.61
N PRO A 75 -16.95 7.04 -0.37
CA PRO A 75 -16.54 7.77 0.83
C PRO A 75 -15.08 7.46 1.17
N VAL A 76 -14.16 7.85 0.30
CA VAL A 76 -12.72 7.65 0.45
C VAL A 76 -11.97 8.97 0.47
N LEU A 77 -10.80 8.97 1.10
CA LEU A 77 -9.74 9.94 0.90
C LEU A 77 -8.54 9.19 0.34
N HIS A 78 -8.23 9.40 -0.92
CA HIS A 78 -7.11 8.75 -1.59
C HIS A 78 -5.89 9.66 -1.59
N LEU A 79 -4.76 9.16 -1.10
CA LEU A 79 -3.46 9.82 -1.07
C LEU A 79 -2.54 9.06 -2.02
N HIS A 80 -2.12 9.67 -3.13
CA HIS A 80 -1.30 9.02 -4.14
C HIS A 80 0.06 9.67 -4.31
N ALA A 81 1.12 8.86 -4.36
CA ALA A 81 2.46 9.31 -4.75
C ALA A 81 2.83 8.74 -6.12
N THR A 82 2.95 9.62 -7.10
CA THR A 82 3.26 9.26 -8.49
C THR A 82 4.69 8.79 -8.69
N GLY A 83 5.61 9.23 -7.81
CA GLY A 83 7.05 9.15 -8.03
C GLY A 83 7.53 10.13 -9.09
N GLN A 84 8.86 10.33 -9.13
CA GLN A 84 9.51 11.34 -9.97
C GLN A 84 9.10 11.29 -11.45
N TYR A 85 9.00 10.09 -12.02
CA TYR A 85 8.68 9.90 -13.44
C TYR A 85 7.18 9.77 -13.73
N GLY A 86 6.33 9.80 -12.69
CA GLY A 86 4.90 9.60 -12.85
C GLY A 86 4.05 10.86 -12.93
N VAL A 87 4.61 12.03 -12.61
CA VAL A 87 3.85 13.28 -12.46
C VAL A 87 3.06 13.64 -13.72
N GLN A 88 3.73 13.69 -14.87
CA GLN A 88 3.06 14.07 -16.13
C GLN A 88 2.04 13.00 -16.55
N LEU A 89 2.41 11.73 -16.47
CA LEU A 89 1.51 10.62 -16.75
C LEU A 89 0.20 10.73 -15.94
N PHE A 90 0.30 11.03 -14.65
CA PHE A 90 -0.87 11.07 -13.79
C PHE A 90 -1.79 12.26 -14.12
N LYS A 91 -1.22 13.43 -14.45
CA LYS A 91 -1.98 14.58 -14.97
C LYS A 91 -2.72 14.28 -16.28
N ASP A 92 -2.07 13.54 -17.17
CA ASP A 92 -2.70 13.13 -18.43
C ASP A 92 -3.87 12.15 -18.15
N LEU A 93 -3.73 11.26 -17.15
CA LEU A 93 -4.79 10.35 -16.73
C LEU A 93 -5.97 11.09 -16.10
N GLU A 94 -5.73 12.11 -15.28
CA GLU A 94 -6.79 12.97 -14.73
C GLU A 94 -7.68 13.54 -15.84
N GLN A 95 -7.06 14.10 -16.87
CA GLN A 95 -7.80 14.67 -18.01
C GLN A 95 -8.52 13.59 -18.83
N GLN A 96 -7.85 12.47 -19.11
CA GLN A 96 -8.40 11.40 -19.96
C GLN A 96 -9.56 10.65 -19.29
N LYS A 97 -9.50 10.47 -17.96
CA LYS A 97 -10.44 9.65 -17.20
C LYS A 97 -11.48 10.48 -16.42
N GLY A 98 -11.37 11.81 -16.43
CA GLY A 98 -12.35 12.72 -15.85
C GLY A 98 -12.39 12.69 -14.33
N PHE A 99 -11.24 12.58 -13.67
CA PHE A 99 -11.10 12.78 -12.23
C PHE A 99 -10.14 13.91 -11.93
N ALA A 100 -10.12 14.44 -10.71
CA ALA A 100 -9.27 15.57 -10.35
C ALA A 100 -8.88 15.55 -8.88
N GLU A 101 -7.74 16.17 -8.57
CA GLU A 101 -7.36 16.49 -7.19
C GLU A 101 -8.43 17.34 -6.50
N GLY A 102 -8.60 17.16 -5.20
CA GLY A 102 -9.58 17.87 -4.38
C GLY A 102 -9.75 17.20 -3.01
N ASP A 103 -10.92 17.36 -2.41
CA ASP A 103 -11.20 16.88 -1.05
C ASP A 103 -11.13 15.36 -0.88
N SER A 104 -11.29 14.60 -1.96
CA SER A 104 -11.24 13.12 -1.95
C SER A 104 -9.95 12.54 -2.51
N LEU A 105 -9.13 13.33 -3.20
CA LEU A 105 -7.89 12.89 -3.84
C LEU A 105 -6.78 13.92 -3.65
N VAL A 106 -5.68 13.49 -3.05
CA VAL A 106 -4.45 14.28 -2.92
C VAL A 106 -3.32 13.57 -3.65
N VAL A 107 -2.73 14.23 -4.63
CA VAL A 107 -1.62 13.69 -5.42
C VAL A 107 -0.32 14.41 -5.08
N LYS A 108 0.74 13.66 -4.87
CA LYS A 108 2.09 14.16 -4.61
C LYS A 108 3.10 13.44 -5.52
N GLU A 109 4.15 14.14 -5.91
CA GLU A 109 5.29 13.48 -6.54
C GLU A 109 5.95 12.53 -5.54
N TYR A 110 6.18 13.01 -4.32
CA TYR A 110 6.83 12.26 -3.24
C TYR A 110 6.18 12.56 -1.88
N ILE A 111 6.10 11.53 -1.04
CA ILE A 111 5.57 11.62 0.33
C ILE A 111 6.74 11.67 1.32
N ASN A 112 6.97 12.83 1.92
CA ASN A 112 8.04 13.02 2.93
C ASN A 112 7.66 12.48 4.31
N ASN A 113 6.37 12.50 4.63
CA ASN A 113 5.80 12.07 5.92
C ASN A 113 5.13 10.70 5.84
N MET A 114 5.76 9.75 5.15
CA MET A 114 5.25 8.39 4.95
C MET A 114 4.80 7.69 6.24
N PRO A 115 5.52 7.78 7.39
CA PRO A 115 5.07 7.18 8.64
C PRO A 115 3.69 7.67 9.11
N GLU A 116 3.39 8.96 8.93
CA GLU A 116 2.10 9.55 9.27
C GLU A 116 0.99 9.01 8.36
N LEU A 117 1.24 8.98 7.04
CA LEU A 117 0.23 8.52 6.09
C LEU A 117 -0.01 7.01 6.20
N LEU A 118 1.02 6.20 6.48
CA LEU A 118 0.86 4.78 6.80
C LEU A 118 0.00 4.60 8.07
N ALA A 119 0.22 5.43 9.09
CA ALA A 119 -0.59 5.39 10.31
C ALA A 119 -2.06 5.74 10.05
N ALA A 120 -2.34 6.73 9.22
CA ALA A 120 -3.69 7.18 8.87
C ALA A 120 -4.45 6.21 7.96
N ALA A 121 -3.73 5.50 7.08
CA ALA A 121 -4.31 4.64 6.07
C ALA A 121 -5.15 3.48 6.64
N ASP A 122 -6.19 3.10 5.92
CA ASP A 122 -6.95 1.87 6.12
C ASP A 122 -6.51 0.79 5.12
N LEU A 123 -6.16 1.22 3.91
CA LEU A 123 -5.70 0.38 2.82
C LEU A 123 -4.46 0.99 2.18
N VAL A 124 -3.45 0.18 1.93
CA VAL A 124 -2.24 0.58 1.19
C VAL A 124 -2.12 -0.20 -0.10
N ILE A 125 -1.87 0.50 -1.22
CA ILE A 125 -1.64 -0.09 -2.53
C ILE A 125 -0.21 0.23 -2.94
N SER A 126 0.66 -0.77 -3.03
CA SER A 126 2.08 -0.51 -3.29
C SER A 126 2.85 -1.66 -3.93
N ARG A 127 4.09 -1.39 -4.33
CA ARG A 127 5.08 -2.42 -4.59
C ARG A 127 5.42 -3.19 -3.30
N ALA A 128 5.86 -4.44 -3.45
CA ALA A 128 6.15 -5.33 -2.33
C ALA A 128 7.63 -5.30 -1.91
N GLY A 129 8.21 -4.11 -1.77
CA GLY A 129 9.55 -3.93 -1.24
C GLY A 129 9.64 -4.33 0.24
N ALA A 130 10.72 -4.98 0.65
CA ALA A 130 10.86 -5.55 2.00
C ALA A 130 10.67 -4.53 3.14
N LEU A 131 11.18 -3.29 2.97
CA LEU A 131 10.98 -2.23 3.96
C LEU A 131 9.51 -1.79 4.05
N THR A 132 8.83 -1.66 2.90
CA THR A 132 7.41 -1.33 2.88
C THR A 132 6.57 -2.39 3.59
N LEU A 133 6.86 -3.68 3.35
CA LEU A 133 6.13 -4.77 4.02
C LEU A 133 6.36 -4.75 5.53
N ALA A 134 7.58 -4.57 5.98
CA ALA A 134 7.90 -4.45 7.41
C ALA A 134 7.19 -3.24 8.05
N GLU A 135 7.09 -2.10 7.36
CA GLU A 135 6.33 -0.95 7.84
C GLU A 135 4.83 -1.23 7.89
N LEU A 136 4.25 -1.92 6.89
CA LEU A 136 2.84 -2.34 6.88
C LEU A 136 2.51 -3.30 8.04
N GLU A 137 3.39 -4.25 8.29
CA GLU A 137 3.30 -5.16 9.43
C GLU A 137 3.36 -4.39 10.76
N ALA A 138 4.32 -3.47 10.90
CA ALA A 138 4.49 -2.67 12.10
C ALA A 138 3.27 -1.78 12.43
N VAL A 139 2.63 -1.19 11.41
CA VAL A 139 1.42 -0.36 11.63
C VAL A 139 0.11 -1.17 11.57
N GLY A 140 0.15 -2.42 11.12
CA GLY A 140 -1.02 -3.28 10.98
C GLY A 140 -2.01 -2.75 9.94
N ARG A 141 -1.60 -2.65 8.67
CA ARG A 141 -2.47 -2.15 7.58
C ARG A 141 -2.77 -3.21 6.54
N ALA A 142 -4.03 -3.22 6.09
CA ALA A 142 -4.43 -4.00 4.92
C ALA A 142 -3.70 -3.51 3.67
N ALA A 143 -3.35 -4.41 2.77
CA ALA A 143 -2.65 -4.04 1.55
C ALA A 143 -3.15 -4.74 0.29
N VAL A 144 -3.07 -4.03 -0.84
CA VAL A 144 -2.99 -4.62 -2.18
C VAL A 144 -1.54 -4.47 -2.64
N LEU A 145 -0.88 -5.59 -2.82
CA LEU A 145 0.54 -5.64 -3.17
C LEU A 145 0.72 -6.00 -4.63
N ILE A 146 1.49 -5.18 -5.33
CA ILE A 146 1.82 -5.33 -6.74
C ILE A 146 3.33 -5.57 -6.86
N PRO A 147 3.80 -6.82 -6.77
CA PRO A 147 5.22 -7.14 -6.86
C PRO A 147 5.84 -6.62 -8.16
N SER A 148 7.03 -6.03 -8.08
CA SER A 148 7.76 -5.63 -9.29
C SER A 148 8.32 -6.85 -9.99
N PRO A 149 8.10 -7.01 -11.32
CA PRO A 149 8.69 -8.10 -12.08
C PRO A 149 10.19 -7.89 -12.36
N ASN A 150 10.69 -6.66 -12.18
CA ASN A 150 12.04 -6.24 -12.55
C ASN A 150 13.02 -6.30 -11.37
N VAL A 151 12.88 -7.30 -10.50
CA VAL A 151 13.76 -7.48 -9.34
C VAL A 151 14.41 -8.86 -9.36
N ALA A 152 15.65 -8.94 -8.82
CA ALA A 152 16.39 -10.19 -8.77
C ALA A 152 15.58 -11.29 -8.05
N GLU A 153 15.63 -12.51 -8.58
CA GLU A 153 15.03 -13.71 -7.97
C GLU A 153 13.53 -13.59 -7.61
N ASN A 154 12.81 -12.63 -8.22
CA ASN A 154 11.39 -12.39 -7.94
C ASN A 154 11.07 -12.21 -6.44
N HIS A 155 12.02 -11.66 -5.66
CA HIS A 155 11.92 -11.59 -4.20
C HIS A 155 10.68 -10.83 -3.72
N GLN A 156 10.23 -9.78 -4.46
CA GLN A 156 9.03 -9.04 -4.08
C GLN A 156 7.77 -9.91 -4.12
N TYR A 157 7.67 -10.82 -5.10
CA TYR A 157 6.55 -11.75 -5.17
C TYR A 157 6.52 -12.68 -3.96
N TYR A 158 7.65 -13.31 -3.62
CA TYR A 158 7.70 -14.22 -2.47
C TYR A 158 7.40 -13.51 -1.16
N ASN A 159 7.91 -12.31 -0.96
CA ASN A 159 7.62 -11.49 0.21
C ASN A 159 6.12 -11.15 0.31
N ALA A 160 5.50 -10.71 -0.80
CA ALA A 160 4.08 -10.40 -0.85
C ALA A 160 3.20 -11.62 -0.53
N MET A 161 3.59 -12.80 -1.02
CA MET A 161 2.85 -14.04 -0.79
C MET A 161 2.83 -14.47 0.68
N GLU A 162 3.82 -14.09 1.50
CA GLU A 162 3.76 -14.35 2.94
C GLU A 162 2.63 -13.53 3.61
N LEU A 163 2.46 -12.25 3.24
CA LEU A 163 1.35 -11.44 3.73
C LEU A 163 0.00 -11.95 3.20
N GLN A 164 -0.06 -12.41 1.95
CA GLN A 164 -1.29 -12.99 1.40
C GLN A 164 -1.69 -14.28 2.12
N LYS A 165 -0.75 -15.20 2.37
CA LYS A 165 -1.00 -16.44 3.14
C LYS A 165 -1.52 -16.16 4.54
N ALA A 166 -1.03 -15.10 5.17
CA ALA A 166 -1.51 -14.67 6.49
C ALA A 166 -2.87 -13.94 6.43
N GLY A 167 -3.42 -13.69 5.24
CA GLY A 167 -4.66 -12.92 5.07
C GLY A 167 -4.49 -11.42 5.37
N ALA A 168 -3.27 -10.90 5.24
CA ALA A 168 -2.93 -9.50 5.48
C ALA A 168 -2.96 -8.66 4.20
N ALA A 169 -2.81 -9.28 3.03
CA ALA A 169 -2.78 -8.62 1.74
C ALA A 169 -3.49 -9.41 0.65
N VAL A 170 -3.87 -8.71 -0.41
CA VAL A 170 -4.20 -9.27 -1.73
C VAL A 170 -3.02 -8.99 -2.65
N VAL A 171 -2.53 -10.01 -3.35
CA VAL A 171 -1.42 -9.87 -4.30
C VAL A 171 -1.96 -9.90 -5.73
N ILE A 172 -1.57 -8.90 -6.53
CA ILE A 172 -1.87 -8.84 -7.97
C ILE A 172 -0.53 -8.75 -8.69
N GLU A 173 -0.16 -9.79 -9.43
CA GLU A 173 1.04 -9.75 -10.27
C GLU A 173 0.86 -8.75 -11.41
N GLU A 174 1.94 -8.08 -11.80
CA GLU A 174 1.86 -7.01 -12.83
C GLU A 174 1.33 -7.50 -14.17
N LYS A 175 1.56 -8.78 -14.52
CA LYS A 175 1.01 -9.40 -15.75
C LYS A 175 -0.52 -9.49 -15.77
N ASP A 176 -1.14 -9.59 -14.57
CA ASP A 176 -2.59 -9.72 -14.38
C ASP A 176 -3.22 -8.39 -13.93
N LEU A 177 -2.41 -7.34 -13.78
CA LEU A 177 -2.83 -6.05 -13.27
C LEU A 177 -3.54 -5.24 -14.36
N THR A 178 -4.82 -5.01 -14.19
CA THR A 178 -5.64 -4.08 -15.00
C THR A 178 -6.35 -3.11 -14.08
N GLY A 179 -6.81 -1.97 -14.61
CA GLY A 179 -7.63 -1.03 -13.85
C GLY A 179 -8.89 -1.69 -13.31
N GLU A 180 -9.59 -2.46 -14.14
CA GLU A 180 -10.76 -3.22 -13.74
C GLU A 180 -10.47 -4.20 -12.60
N LYS A 181 -9.36 -4.95 -12.67
CA LYS A 181 -8.95 -5.88 -11.62
C LYS A 181 -8.66 -5.17 -10.30
N LEU A 182 -7.98 -4.03 -10.34
CA LEU A 182 -7.70 -3.26 -9.13
C LEU A 182 -8.99 -2.69 -8.54
N VAL A 183 -9.85 -2.09 -9.35
CA VAL A 183 -11.16 -1.56 -8.93
C VAL A 183 -12.02 -2.66 -8.31
N GLN A 184 -12.14 -3.82 -8.95
CA GLN A 184 -12.88 -4.95 -8.41
C GLN A 184 -12.33 -5.36 -7.04
N THR A 185 -11.00 -5.56 -6.93
CA THR A 185 -10.34 -5.97 -5.69
C THR A 185 -10.61 -4.98 -4.56
N VAL A 186 -10.41 -3.68 -4.81
CA VAL A 186 -10.63 -2.63 -3.81
C VAL A 186 -12.12 -2.53 -3.45
N SER A 187 -13.03 -2.59 -4.42
CA SER A 187 -14.47 -2.58 -4.19
C SER A 187 -14.92 -3.72 -3.27
N GLU A 188 -14.43 -4.95 -3.52
CA GLU A 188 -14.71 -6.12 -2.67
C GLU A 188 -14.21 -5.92 -1.23
N MET A 189 -13.01 -5.33 -1.07
CA MET A 189 -12.44 -5.05 0.25
C MET A 189 -13.22 -3.98 1.01
N LEU A 190 -13.69 -2.94 0.32
CA LEU A 190 -14.45 -1.82 0.91
C LEU A 190 -15.88 -2.21 1.30
N THR A 191 -16.49 -3.13 0.57
CA THR A 191 -17.89 -3.53 0.79
C THR A 191 -18.06 -4.59 1.89
N GLN A 192 -16.99 -5.26 2.31
CA GLN A 192 -17.03 -6.26 3.39
C GLN A 192 -16.78 -5.60 4.75
N PRO A 193 -17.78 -5.54 5.65
CA PRO A 193 -17.61 -4.91 6.96
C PRO A 193 -16.48 -5.55 7.76
N GLY A 194 -15.58 -4.72 8.27
CA GLY A 194 -14.46 -5.16 9.11
C GLY A 194 -13.30 -5.83 8.37
N LYS A 195 -13.38 -6.00 7.05
CA LYS A 195 -12.35 -6.70 6.25
C LYS A 195 -10.98 -6.03 6.37
N LEU A 196 -10.90 -4.72 6.16
CA LEU A 196 -9.63 -3.99 6.27
C LEU A 196 -9.03 -4.08 7.69
N ALA A 197 -9.88 -4.01 8.72
CA ALA A 197 -9.44 -4.14 10.10
C ALA A 197 -8.92 -5.57 10.42
N GLU A 198 -9.57 -6.60 9.89
CA GLU A 198 -9.11 -7.99 9.99
C GLU A 198 -7.75 -8.17 9.34
N MET A 199 -7.61 -7.74 8.08
CA MET A 199 -6.35 -7.81 7.34
C MET A 199 -5.23 -7.04 8.04
N GLY A 200 -5.54 -5.88 8.62
CA GLY A 200 -4.59 -5.10 9.41
C GLY A 200 -4.12 -5.84 10.66
N ARG A 201 -5.00 -6.51 11.39
CA ARG A 201 -4.61 -7.37 12.53
C ARG A 201 -3.71 -8.53 12.09
N ASN A 202 -4.03 -9.14 10.95
CA ASN A 202 -3.21 -10.20 10.38
C ASN A 202 -1.81 -9.69 10.00
N ALA A 203 -1.72 -8.49 9.40
CA ALA A 203 -0.43 -7.85 9.13
C ALA A 203 0.36 -7.62 10.42
N ARG A 204 -0.28 -7.05 11.46
CA ARG A 204 0.40 -6.78 12.74
C ARG A 204 0.93 -8.06 13.41
N SER A 205 0.28 -9.19 13.23
CA SER A 205 0.75 -10.47 13.79
C SER A 205 2.03 -11.01 13.15
N LEU A 206 2.43 -10.49 11.99
CA LEU A 206 3.67 -10.85 11.30
C LEU A 206 4.86 -9.97 11.73
N SER A 207 4.59 -8.83 12.37
CA SER A 207 5.66 -7.91 12.79
C SER A 207 6.62 -8.60 13.77
N VAL A 208 7.89 -8.46 13.49
CA VAL A 208 8.96 -8.85 14.41
C VAL A 208 9.31 -7.62 15.24
N ASP A 209 8.97 -7.65 16.53
CA ASP A 209 9.29 -6.58 17.50
C ASP A 209 10.75 -6.63 17.93
#